data_af52842ac77da1163df5bab3814d2f53
#
_entry.id   af52842ac77da1163df5bab3814d2f53
#
_cell.length_a   1.000
_cell.length_b   1.000
_cell.length_c   1.000
_cell.angle_alpha   90.00
_cell.angle_beta   90.00
_cell.angle_gamma   90.00
#
_symmetry.space_group_name_H-M   'P 1'
#
loop_
_entity.id
_entity.type
_entity.pdbx_description
1 polymer ?
#
loop_
_entity_poly.entity_id
_entity_poly.type
_entity_poly.pdbx_seq_one_letter_code
_entity_poly.pdbx_strand_id
1 'polypeptide(L)'
;MNISTLLQGIASFAWIGFIGVLIMIFMRASRNQPAKGLSSLVIVLLVVAVLLTTAGAGLVFLQANEYGVVISAFAPKGYREIALTPGLHWIIPFVESVQKYSIARQTYTMATTSGEGAVQGDDSIQARTKDGQQIFIDASVIYAVDPKQLIQLHTLWQNRYEENVVRPVARAAIRNAVSQFGVEELVSTKRAELEASIRTEIEVKLQANNIIMSDFLLRNIRFSDEYAAAVEQKQVAEQQAQQAKFVVESKKQEAEQARQTAQGQADAAVIASKGAAEARLINAEAEAKANQLLSASLTPTLLQYQYILKLSPGVQTIFIPSGNQFILPLPDTATAPVPGQ
;
A
#
# COMPACT_ATOMS: atom_id res chain seq x y z
N MET A 1 27.37 6.51 33.94
CA MET A 1 28.13 5.80 34.98
C MET A 1 27.20 5.62 36.17
N ASN A 2 26.91 4.40 36.57
CA ASN A 2 25.98 4.13 37.68
C ASN A 2 26.68 4.41 39.01
N ILE A 3 25.94 5.03 39.96
CA ILE A 3 26.48 5.32 41.31
C ILE A 3 27.01 4.05 41.97
N SER A 4 26.34 2.91 41.76
CA SER A 4 26.82 1.61 42.26
C SER A 4 28.19 1.19 41.69
N THR A 5 28.46 1.40 40.41
CA THR A 5 29.76 1.08 39.77
C THR A 5 30.86 2.01 40.26
N LEU A 6 30.54 3.25 40.57
CA LEU A 6 31.48 4.23 41.13
C LEU A 6 31.88 3.82 42.56
N LEU A 7 30.89 3.45 43.41
CA LEU A 7 31.15 2.97 44.77
C LEU A 7 31.92 1.64 44.77
N GLN A 8 31.62 0.70 43.86
CA GLN A 8 32.36 -0.53 43.67
C GLN A 8 33.83 -0.26 43.25
N GLY A 9 34.04 0.74 42.39
CA GLY A 9 35.41 1.20 42.03
C GLY A 9 36.17 1.69 43.24
N ILE A 10 35.57 2.55 44.08
CA ILE A 10 36.20 3.03 45.33
C ILE A 10 36.44 1.87 46.30
N ALA A 11 35.51 0.93 46.45
CA ALA A 11 35.69 -0.25 47.26
C ALA A 11 36.89 -1.12 46.78
N SER A 12 37.08 -1.26 45.49
CA SER A 12 38.22 -1.97 44.90
C SER A 12 39.57 -1.34 45.32
N PHE A 13 39.67 0.01 45.31
CA PHE A 13 40.85 0.69 45.82
C PHE A 13 41.09 0.47 47.32
N ALA A 14 40.00 0.42 48.13
CA ALA A 14 40.13 0.09 49.57
C ALA A 14 40.67 -1.34 49.79
N TRP A 15 40.21 -2.30 48.99
CA TRP A 15 40.71 -3.68 49.02
C TRP A 15 42.20 -3.78 48.58
N ILE A 16 42.60 -3.05 47.55
CA ILE A 16 44.01 -2.98 47.10
C ILE A 16 44.89 -2.38 48.21
N GLY A 17 44.38 -1.31 48.84
CA GLY A 17 45.08 -0.71 49.99
C GLY A 17 45.22 -1.68 51.16
N PHE A 18 44.15 -2.41 51.50
CA PHE A 18 44.17 -3.44 52.54
C PHE A 18 45.21 -4.54 52.24
N ILE A 19 45.24 -5.09 51.03
CA ILE A 19 46.18 -6.11 50.60
C ILE A 19 47.62 -5.55 50.65
N GLY A 20 47.82 -4.31 50.20
CA GLY A 20 49.14 -3.65 50.22
C GLY A 20 49.69 -3.50 51.65
N VAL A 21 48.85 -3.10 52.62
CA VAL A 21 49.25 -3.01 54.03
C VAL A 21 49.52 -4.38 54.62
N LEU A 22 48.72 -5.43 54.30
CA LEU A 22 48.98 -6.81 54.70
C LEU A 22 50.36 -7.31 54.22
N ILE A 23 50.69 -7.07 52.97
CA ILE A 23 52.01 -7.42 52.39
C ILE A 23 53.12 -6.68 53.13
N MET A 24 52.89 -5.40 53.46
CA MET A 24 53.91 -4.59 54.20
C MET A 24 54.14 -5.13 55.61
N ILE A 25 53.03 -5.56 56.30
CA ILE A 25 53.15 -6.21 57.64
C ILE A 25 53.93 -7.51 57.51
N PHE A 26 53.63 -8.34 56.52
CA PHE A 26 54.35 -9.61 56.31
C PHE A 26 55.82 -9.38 56.02
N MET A 27 56.18 -8.40 55.21
CA MET A 27 57.57 -8.04 54.94
C MET A 27 58.29 -7.50 56.17
N ARG A 28 57.66 -6.69 57.02
CA ARG A 28 58.18 -6.22 58.28
C ARG A 28 58.37 -7.33 59.33
N ALA A 29 57.34 -8.22 59.44
CA ALA A 29 57.45 -9.38 60.33
C ALA A 29 58.63 -10.32 59.94
N SER A 30 58.80 -10.57 58.64
CA SER A 30 59.93 -11.34 58.14
C SER A 30 61.33 -10.70 58.47
N ARG A 31 61.36 -9.37 58.72
CA ARG A 31 62.56 -8.60 59.05
C ARG A 31 62.72 -8.32 60.57
N ASN A 32 61.86 -8.98 61.41
CA ASN A 32 61.86 -8.79 62.89
C ASN A 32 61.64 -7.31 63.31
N GLN A 33 60.96 -6.47 62.52
CA GLN A 33 60.67 -5.07 62.80
C GLN A 33 59.31 -4.90 63.45
N PRO A 34 59.13 -4.00 64.49
CA PRO A 34 57.90 -3.79 65.14
C PRO A 34 56.85 -3.23 64.18
N ALA A 35 55.65 -3.93 64.09
CA ALA A 35 54.53 -3.52 63.24
C ALA A 35 53.45 -2.74 64.04
N LYS A 36 53.80 -2.16 65.22
CA LYS A 36 52.84 -1.41 66.06
C LYS A 36 52.26 -0.21 65.25
N GLY A 37 50.93 -0.15 65.13
CA GLY A 37 50.22 0.87 64.37
C GLY A 37 49.72 0.38 62.96
N LEU A 38 50.46 -0.55 62.30
CA LEU A 38 49.97 -1.10 61.04
C LEU A 38 48.80 -2.09 61.25
N SER A 39 48.75 -2.77 62.38
CA SER A 39 47.60 -3.68 62.72
C SER A 39 46.28 -2.95 62.84
N SER A 40 46.28 -1.75 63.45
CA SER A 40 45.05 -0.94 63.57
C SER A 40 44.63 -0.39 62.19
N LEU A 41 45.62 -0.04 61.35
CA LEU A 41 45.33 0.43 59.94
C LEU A 41 44.70 -0.68 59.12
N VAL A 42 45.14 -1.93 59.23
CA VAL A 42 44.53 -3.09 58.57
C VAL A 42 43.09 -3.28 58.97
N ILE A 43 42.78 -3.19 60.26
CA ILE A 43 41.41 -3.32 60.74
C ILE A 43 40.52 -2.20 60.18
N VAL A 44 40.98 -0.96 60.19
CA VAL A 44 40.24 0.18 59.66
C VAL A 44 40.03 0.02 58.16
N LEU A 45 41.05 -0.34 57.37
CA LEU A 45 40.92 -0.58 55.95
C LEU A 45 39.96 -1.75 55.64
N LEU A 46 40.02 -2.83 56.42
CA LEU A 46 39.09 -3.95 56.28
C LEU A 46 37.66 -3.48 56.48
N VAL A 47 37.38 -2.77 57.59
CA VAL A 47 36.04 -2.28 57.89
C VAL A 47 35.54 -1.33 56.80
N VAL A 48 36.38 -0.42 56.37
CA VAL A 48 36.03 0.53 55.26
C VAL A 48 35.80 -0.23 53.98
N ALA A 49 36.66 -1.19 53.60
CA ALA A 49 36.47 -1.99 52.41
C ALA A 49 35.16 -2.79 52.44
N VAL A 50 34.82 -3.43 53.56
CA VAL A 50 33.56 -4.18 53.76
C VAL A 50 32.36 -3.24 53.72
N LEU A 51 32.40 -2.08 54.39
CA LEU A 51 31.32 -1.08 54.35
C LEU A 51 31.09 -0.54 52.97
N LEU A 52 32.13 -0.19 52.21
CA LEU A 52 32.02 0.32 50.86
C LEU A 52 31.49 -0.78 49.89
N THR A 53 31.94 -2.01 50.08
CA THR A 53 31.47 -3.13 49.25
C THR A 53 30.01 -3.41 49.51
N THR A 54 29.57 -3.47 50.75
CA THR A 54 28.17 -3.71 51.12
C THR A 54 27.26 -2.53 50.70
N ALA A 55 27.73 -1.29 50.86
CA ALA A 55 27.05 -0.11 50.42
C ALA A 55 26.86 -0.12 48.87
N GLY A 56 27.93 -0.40 48.13
CA GLY A 56 27.89 -0.46 46.66
C GLY A 56 27.06 -1.62 46.15
N ALA A 57 27.06 -2.78 46.79
CA ALA A 57 26.26 -3.94 46.40
C ALA A 57 24.75 -3.80 46.74
N GLY A 58 24.43 -2.99 47.77
CA GLY A 58 23.05 -2.73 48.12
C GLY A 58 22.34 -1.62 47.31
N LEU A 59 23.11 -0.78 46.61
CA LEU A 59 22.53 0.32 45.85
C LEU A 59 22.08 -0.14 44.47
N VAL A 60 20.80 -0.01 44.17
CA VAL A 60 20.21 -0.31 42.86
C VAL A 60 19.61 0.98 42.27
N PHE A 61 20.08 1.35 41.10
CA PHE A 61 19.51 2.45 40.33
C PHE A 61 18.57 1.92 39.24
N LEU A 62 17.33 2.42 39.24
CA LEU A 62 16.30 2.15 38.22
C LEU A 62 16.12 3.40 37.36
N GLN A 63 16.15 3.21 36.06
CA GLN A 63 15.91 4.27 35.09
C GLN A 63 14.45 4.76 35.14
N ALA A 64 14.15 5.91 34.52
CA ALA A 64 12.80 6.48 34.51
C ALA A 64 11.73 5.56 33.90
N ASN A 65 12.14 4.65 33.03
CA ASN A 65 11.30 3.66 32.37
C ASN A 65 11.41 2.25 32.94
N GLU A 66 12.09 2.08 34.11
CA GLU A 66 12.28 0.79 34.75
C GLU A 66 11.60 0.74 36.12
N TYR A 67 10.96 -0.38 36.40
CA TYR A 67 10.51 -0.77 37.73
C TYR A 67 11.21 -2.04 38.16
N GLY A 68 11.35 -2.22 39.47
CA GLY A 68 12.07 -3.38 40.03
C GLY A 68 11.21 -4.22 40.95
N VAL A 69 11.25 -5.54 40.75
CA VAL A 69 10.71 -6.50 41.72
C VAL A 69 11.87 -7.02 42.57
N VAL A 70 11.78 -6.84 43.87
CA VAL A 70 12.79 -7.33 44.80
C VAL A 70 12.48 -8.76 45.17
N ILE A 71 13.36 -9.67 44.80
CA ILE A 71 13.35 -11.07 45.21
C ILE A 71 14.16 -11.14 46.51
N SER A 72 13.56 -11.62 47.59
CA SER A 72 14.17 -11.62 48.94
C SER A 72 14.02 -12.99 49.57
N ALA A 73 15.14 -13.55 50.06
CA ALA A 73 15.11 -14.82 50.78
C ALA A 73 14.43 -14.70 52.16
N PHE A 74 14.31 -13.49 52.68
CA PHE A 74 13.67 -13.27 53.99
C PHE A 74 12.18 -12.92 53.91
N ALA A 75 11.68 -12.58 52.68
CA ALA A 75 10.28 -12.28 52.51
C ALA A 75 9.43 -13.58 52.57
N PRO A 76 8.27 -13.60 53.25
CA PRO A 76 7.43 -14.80 53.39
C PRO A 76 7.01 -15.42 52.05
N LYS A 77 6.89 -14.58 50.99
CA LYS A 77 6.48 -15.00 49.63
C LYS A 77 7.68 -15.13 48.68
N GLY A 78 8.92 -14.90 49.16
CA GLY A 78 10.11 -14.88 48.35
C GLY A 78 10.33 -13.56 47.57
N TYR A 79 9.44 -12.58 47.70
CA TYR A 79 9.55 -11.25 47.07
C TYR A 79 8.91 -10.18 47.97
N ARG A 80 9.32 -8.91 47.77
CA ARG A 80 8.66 -7.77 48.43
C ARG A 80 7.34 -7.45 47.71
N GLU A 81 6.29 -7.15 48.47
CA GLU A 81 4.95 -6.88 47.94
C GLU A 81 4.82 -5.56 47.19
N ILE A 82 5.81 -4.68 47.30
CA ILE A 82 5.84 -3.37 46.67
C ILE A 82 7.00 -3.35 45.66
N ALA A 83 6.68 -3.05 44.40
CA ALA A 83 7.67 -2.86 43.36
C ALA A 83 8.45 -1.54 43.58
N LEU A 84 9.74 -1.57 43.32
CA LEU A 84 10.59 -0.38 43.33
C LEU A 84 10.25 0.52 42.15
N THR A 85 10.03 1.81 42.41
CA THR A 85 9.81 2.86 41.43
C THR A 85 11.15 3.31 40.82
N PRO A 86 11.13 4.09 39.72
CA PRO A 86 12.34 4.74 39.20
C PRO A 86 13.10 5.54 40.28
N GLY A 87 14.41 5.44 40.25
CA GLY A 87 15.27 6.14 41.21
C GLY A 87 16.33 5.26 41.87
N LEU A 88 16.91 5.76 42.96
CA LEU A 88 17.94 5.06 43.72
C LEU A 88 17.30 4.37 44.95
N HIS A 89 17.49 3.04 45.04
CA HIS A 89 16.95 2.25 46.07
C HIS A 89 18.04 1.45 46.78
N TRP A 90 17.78 1.10 48.05
CA TRP A 90 18.61 0.23 48.85
C TRP A 90 17.98 -1.15 49.01
N ILE A 91 18.74 -2.18 48.71
CA ILE A 91 18.38 -3.60 48.99
C ILE A 91 19.40 -4.21 49.93
N ILE A 92 19.05 -5.30 50.56
CA ILE A 92 19.98 -6.04 51.42
C ILE A 92 20.91 -6.88 50.52
N PRO A 93 22.21 -6.49 50.45
CA PRO A 93 23.13 -7.19 49.56
C PRO A 93 23.27 -8.66 49.97
N PHE A 94 23.55 -9.52 48.98
CA PHE A 94 23.69 -10.97 49.10
C PHE A 94 22.41 -11.75 49.41
N VAL A 95 21.33 -11.11 49.89
CA VAL A 95 20.09 -11.74 50.31
C VAL A 95 18.95 -11.34 49.35
N GLU A 96 19.03 -10.16 48.81
CA GLU A 96 18.04 -9.62 47.92
C GLU A 96 18.64 -9.36 46.55
N SER A 97 17.84 -9.57 45.51
CA SER A 97 18.14 -9.23 44.14
C SER A 97 16.96 -8.48 43.50
N VAL A 98 17.22 -7.67 42.49
CA VAL A 98 16.19 -6.90 41.78
C VAL A 98 16.07 -7.36 40.34
N GLN A 99 14.89 -7.85 40.00
CA GLN A 99 14.52 -8.10 38.61
C GLN A 99 13.93 -6.81 38.02
N LYS A 100 14.57 -6.25 37.03
CA LYS A 100 14.12 -5.02 36.37
C LYS A 100 13.15 -5.33 35.24
N TYR A 101 12.13 -4.48 35.12
CA TYR A 101 11.11 -4.53 34.07
C TYR A 101 10.99 -3.17 33.42
N SER A 102 11.02 -3.13 32.09
CA SER A 102 10.71 -1.92 31.35
C SER A 102 9.20 -1.69 31.31
N ILE A 103 8.78 -0.49 31.71
CA ILE A 103 7.40 -0.03 31.58
C ILE A 103 7.21 0.79 30.27
N ALA A 104 8.29 1.02 29.51
CA ALA A 104 8.19 1.61 28.18
C ALA A 104 7.39 0.71 27.24
N ARG A 105 6.80 1.31 26.24
CA ARG A 105 6.15 0.54 25.18
C ARG A 105 7.17 -0.31 24.46
N GLN A 106 6.85 -1.58 24.33
CA GLN A 106 7.63 -2.58 23.62
C GLN A 106 6.83 -3.07 22.43
N THR A 107 7.51 -3.50 21.38
CA THR A 107 6.85 -4.02 20.17
C THR A 107 7.32 -5.45 19.94
N TYR A 108 6.37 -6.38 19.93
CA TYR A 108 6.61 -7.74 19.48
C TYR A 108 6.14 -7.87 18.04
N THR A 109 7.06 -8.16 17.14
CA THR A 109 6.77 -8.28 15.71
C THR A 109 6.92 -9.73 15.26
N MET A 110 5.90 -10.24 14.64
CA MET A 110 5.84 -11.54 13.97
C MET A 110 5.86 -11.28 12.47
N ALA A 111 6.98 -11.59 11.80
CA ALA A 111 7.16 -11.33 10.38
C ALA A 111 7.93 -12.47 9.72
N THR A 112 7.74 -12.59 8.42
CA THR A 112 8.49 -13.54 7.57
C THR A 112 9.92 -13.11 7.36
N THR A 113 10.17 -11.78 7.24
CA THR A 113 11.48 -11.25 6.87
C THR A 113 12.41 -11.31 8.07
N SER A 114 13.52 -12.04 7.93
CA SER A 114 14.61 -12.02 8.91
C SER A 114 15.14 -10.60 9.05
N GLY A 115 15.05 -10.05 10.27
CA GLY A 115 15.48 -8.70 10.60
C GLY A 115 14.35 -7.70 10.90
N GLU A 116 13.10 -8.03 10.56
CA GLU A 116 11.92 -7.26 10.99
C GLU A 116 11.19 -7.90 12.18
N GLY A 117 11.34 -9.20 12.38
CA GLY A 117 10.70 -9.96 13.47
C GLY A 117 11.48 -9.94 14.77
N ALA A 118 10.79 -10.22 15.90
CA ALA A 118 11.40 -10.41 17.22
C ALA A 118 12.25 -11.69 17.27
N VAL A 119 11.95 -12.67 16.41
CA VAL A 119 12.67 -13.95 16.30
C VAL A 119 13.39 -14.01 14.95
N GLN A 120 14.59 -14.58 14.95
CA GLN A 120 15.32 -14.83 13.68
C GLN A 120 14.62 -15.95 12.88
N GLY A 121 14.36 -15.69 11.62
CA GLY A 121 13.65 -16.60 10.72
C GLY A 121 12.21 -16.19 10.46
N ASP A 122 11.44 -17.10 9.85
CA ASP A 122 10.02 -16.88 9.58
C ASP A 122 9.19 -17.10 10.86
N ASP A 123 8.71 -16.01 11.46
CA ASP A 123 7.79 -16.01 12.59
C ASP A 123 6.37 -15.56 12.19
N SER A 124 6.07 -15.49 10.89
CA SER A 124 4.74 -15.17 10.41
C SER A 124 3.67 -16.12 10.99
N ILE A 125 2.45 -15.62 11.02
CA ILE A 125 1.34 -16.39 11.59
C ILE A 125 0.63 -17.11 10.46
N GLN A 126 0.78 -18.42 10.43
CA GLN A 126 0.01 -19.27 9.54
C GLN A 126 -1.41 -19.43 10.07
N ALA A 127 -2.40 -19.05 9.27
CA ALA A 127 -3.82 -19.14 9.57
C ALA A 127 -4.60 -19.71 8.38
N ARG A 128 -5.83 -20.17 8.65
CA ARG A 128 -6.77 -20.59 7.60
C ARG A 128 -8.00 -19.70 7.65
N THR A 129 -8.40 -19.23 6.48
CA THR A 129 -9.63 -18.46 6.30
C THR A 129 -10.87 -19.33 6.40
N LYS A 130 -12.04 -18.71 6.48
CA LYS A 130 -13.35 -19.38 6.43
C LYS A 130 -13.49 -20.30 5.20
N ASP A 131 -12.90 -19.90 4.07
CA ASP A 131 -12.93 -20.64 2.81
C ASP A 131 -11.88 -21.77 2.76
N GLY A 132 -11.15 -22.00 3.88
CA GLY A 132 -10.14 -23.04 4.00
C GLY A 132 -8.79 -22.69 3.38
N GLN A 133 -8.61 -21.49 2.85
CA GLN A 133 -7.35 -21.05 2.26
C GLN A 133 -6.29 -20.76 3.32
N GLN A 134 -5.06 -21.18 3.05
CA GLN A 134 -3.92 -20.91 3.91
C GLN A 134 -3.35 -19.54 3.61
N ILE A 135 -3.17 -18.74 4.65
CA ILE A 135 -2.56 -17.43 4.58
C ILE A 135 -1.48 -17.27 5.64
N PHE A 136 -0.52 -16.39 5.36
CA PHE A 136 0.55 -15.98 6.26
C PHE A 136 0.37 -14.52 6.60
N ILE A 137 0.40 -14.20 7.87
CA ILE A 137 0.11 -12.86 8.39
C ILE A 137 1.31 -12.36 9.16
N ASP A 138 1.76 -11.16 8.79
CA ASP A 138 2.74 -10.40 9.53
C ASP A 138 2.02 -9.37 10.39
N ALA A 139 2.31 -9.35 11.68
CA ALA A 139 1.65 -8.46 12.63
C ALA A 139 2.60 -8.00 13.73
N SER A 140 2.31 -6.83 14.30
CA SER A 140 3.03 -6.29 15.46
C SER A 140 2.05 -5.96 16.58
N VAL A 141 2.42 -6.34 17.80
CA VAL A 141 1.70 -5.99 19.01
C VAL A 141 2.55 -5.00 19.80
N ILE A 142 2.02 -3.83 20.07
CA ILE A 142 2.64 -2.84 20.92
C ILE A 142 2.01 -2.93 22.31
N TYR A 143 2.82 -3.21 23.29
CA TYR A 143 2.37 -3.45 24.65
C TYR A 143 3.30 -2.78 25.67
N ALA A 144 2.84 -2.67 26.90
CA ALA A 144 3.62 -2.22 28.06
C ALA A 144 3.23 -3.04 29.28
N VAL A 145 4.16 -3.18 30.21
CA VAL A 145 3.89 -3.79 31.51
C VAL A 145 3.13 -2.80 32.40
N ASP A 146 2.06 -3.26 33.08
CA ASP A 146 1.35 -2.43 34.06
C ASP A 146 2.19 -2.29 35.34
N PRO A 147 2.66 -1.07 35.67
CA PRO A 147 3.44 -0.87 36.89
C PRO A 147 2.70 -1.23 38.17
N LYS A 148 1.36 -1.11 38.17
CA LYS A 148 0.52 -1.42 39.35
C LYS A 148 0.37 -2.91 39.60
N GLN A 149 0.47 -3.70 38.52
CA GLN A 149 0.29 -5.15 38.56
C GLN A 149 1.61 -5.91 38.35
N LEU A 150 2.75 -5.21 38.41
CA LEU A 150 4.07 -5.77 38.11
C LEU A 150 4.41 -6.98 38.97
N ILE A 151 4.06 -6.97 40.26
CA ILE A 151 4.31 -8.10 41.17
C ILE A 151 3.54 -9.33 40.71
N GLN A 152 2.29 -9.18 40.29
CA GLN A 152 1.46 -10.29 39.80
C GLN A 152 2.02 -10.84 38.51
N LEU A 153 2.43 -9.96 37.57
CA LEU A 153 3.08 -10.35 36.34
C LEU A 153 4.35 -11.17 36.61
N HIS A 154 5.20 -10.70 37.56
CA HIS A 154 6.43 -11.39 37.94
C HIS A 154 6.14 -12.77 38.55
N THR A 155 5.14 -12.86 39.42
CA THR A 155 4.80 -14.11 40.07
C THR A 155 4.29 -15.16 39.08
N LEU A 156 3.50 -14.75 38.08
CA LEU A 156 2.92 -15.65 37.10
C LEU A 156 3.90 -16.01 35.98
N TRP A 157 4.61 -15.01 35.44
CA TRP A 157 5.33 -15.17 34.20
C TRP A 157 6.82 -14.82 34.27
N GLN A 158 7.27 -14.14 35.31
CA GLN A 158 8.64 -13.63 35.44
C GLN A 158 9.01 -12.79 34.21
N ASN A 159 10.24 -12.90 33.71
CA ASN A 159 10.72 -12.20 32.53
C ASN A 159 10.34 -12.91 31.21
N ARG A 160 9.50 -13.94 31.24
CA ARG A 160 9.10 -14.74 30.06
C ARG A 160 7.70 -14.39 29.55
N TYR A 161 7.12 -13.28 30.00
CA TYR A 161 5.76 -12.88 29.63
C TYR A 161 5.63 -12.60 28.11
N GLU A 162 6.69 -12.17 27.46
CA GLU A 162 6.69 -11.94 26.00
C GLU A 162 6.50 -13.24 25.23
N GLU A 163 7.33 -14.25 25.52
CA GLU A 163 7.27 -15.55 24.83
C GLU A 163 6.08 -16.40 25.25
N ASN A 164 5.70 -16.35 26.54
CA ASN A 164 4.70 -17.23 27.10
C ASN A 164 3.27 -16.65 27.08
N VAL A 165 3.13 -15.32 26.94
CA VAL A 165 1.82 -14.64 26.93
C VAL A 165 1.61 -13.83 25.65
N VAL A 166 2.44 -12.83 25.40
CA VAL A 166 2.22 -11.91 24.28
C VAL A 166 2.17 -12.65 22.94
N ARG A 167 3.19 -13.46 22.66
CA ARG A 167 3.28 -14.23 21.41
C ARG A 167 2.14 -15.24 21.23
N PRO A 168 1.83 -16.14 22.20
CA PRO A 168 0.76 -17.11 22.04
C PRO A 168 -0.62 -16.47 21.96
N VAL A 169 -0.88 -15.41 22.73
CA VAL A 169 -2.15 -14.68 22.73
C VAL A 169 -2.38 -14.02 21.36
N ALA A 170 -1.39 -13.32 20.86
CA ALA A 170 -1.47 -12.68 19.53
C ALA A 170 -1.73 -13.71 18.42
N ARG A 171 -0.96 -14.81 18.42
CA ARG A 171 -1.14 -15.89 17.43
C ARG A 171 -2.51 -16.53 17.48
N ALA A 172 -3.03 -16.77 18.69
CA ALA A 172 -4.36 -17.36 18.87
C ALA A 172 -5.47 -16.40 18.40
N ALA A 173 -5.41 -15.14 18.83
CA ALA A 173 -6.41 -14.14 18.44
C ALA A 173 -6.45 -13.93 16.92
N ILE A 174 -5.29 -13.82 16.27
CA ILE A 174 -5.21 -13.66 14.82
C ILE A 174 -5.79 -14.89 14.10
N ARG A 175 -5.43 -16.12 14.51
CA ARG A 175 -5.99 -17.32 13.90
C ARG A 175 -7.49 -17.42 14.07
N ASN A 176 -7.99 -17.11 15.25
CA ASN A 176 -9.42 -17.15 15.56
C ASN A 176 -10.20 -16.14 14.71
N ALA A 177 -9.75 -14.90 14.67
CA ALA A 177 -10.39 -13.86 13.90
C ALA A 177 -10.40 -14.19 12.40
N VAL A 178 -9.24 -14.56 11.85
CA VAL A 178 -9.09 -14.90 10.42
C VAL A 178 -10.02 -16.04 9.99
N SER A 179 -10.24 -17.03 10.83
CA SER A 179 -11.12 -18.16 10.51
C SER A 179 -12.59 -17.77 10.29
N GLN A 180 -12.98 -16.56 10.66
CA GLN A 180 -14.35 -16.04 10.50
C GLN A 180 -14.58 -15.33 9.17
N PHE A 181 -13.51 -14.94 8.47
CA PHE A 181 -13.56 -14.15 7.24
C PHE A 181 -13.11 -14.96 6.02
N GLY A 182 -13.73 -14.68 4.87
CA GLY A 182 -13.27 -15.17 3.57
C GLY A 182 -12.08 -14.38 3.03
N VAL A 183 -11.34 -14.95 2.09
CA VAL A 183 -10.13 -14.33 1.52
C VAL A 183 -10.39 -12.95 0.94
N GLU A 184 -11.46 -12.80 0.15
CA GLU A 184 -11.80 -11.52 -0.49
C GLU A 184 -12.16 -10.45 0.55
N GLU A 185 -12.81 -10.84 1.65
CA GLU A 185 -13.18 -9.94 2.74
C GLU A 185 -11.95 -9.41 3.50
N LEU A 186 -10.94 -10.27 3.69
CA LEU A 186 -9.69 -9.92 4.39
C LEU A 186 -8.86 -8.86 3.66
N VAL A 187 -8.89 -8.87 2.33
CA VAL A 187 -8.04 -7.98 1.51
C VAL A 187 -8.74 -6.66 1.19
N SER A 188 -10.08 -6.63 1.17
CA SER A 188 -10.81 -5.47 0.65
C SER A 188 -11.75 -4.83 1.66
N THR A 189 -12.89 -5.46 1.93
CA THR A 189 -14.03 -4.78 2.55
C THR A 189 -14.04 -4.84 4.07
N LYS A 190 -13.51 -5.91 4.66
CA LYS A 190 -13.61 -6.16 6.12
C LYS A 190 -12.26 -6.16 6.84
N ARG A 191 -11.21 -5.63 6.21
CA ARG A 191 -9.90 -5.56 6.86
C ARG A 191 -9.93 -4.80 8.19
N ALA A 192 -10.65 -3.69 8.23
CA ALA A 192 -10.79 -2.89 9.46
C ALA A 192 -11.58 -3.64 10.55
N GLU A 193 -12.59 -4.40 10.18
CA GLU A 193 -13.38 -5.24 11.12
C GLU A 193 -12.52 -6.37 11.69
N LEU A 194 -11.75 -7.04 10.83
CA LEU A 194 -10.77 -8.05 11.24
C LEU A 194 -9.78 -7.47 12.26
N GLU A 195 -9.18 -6.32 11.95
CA GLU A 195 -8.18 -5.66 12.81
C GLU A 195 -8.79 -5.26 14.15
N ALA A 196 -10.02 -4.72 14.17
CA ALA A 196 -10.75 -4.39 15.39
C ALA A 196 -11.07 -5.63 16.23
N SER A 197 -11.48 -6.74 15.60
CA SER A 197 -11.76 -8.01 16.28
C SER A 197 -10.50 -8.58 16.94
N ILE A 198 -9.37 -8.61 16.19
CA ILE A 198 -8.09 -9.08 16.72
C ILE A 198 -7.63 -8.19 17.89
N ARG A 199 -7.70 -6.87 17.72
CA ARG A 199 -7.34 -5.89 18.74
C ARG A 199 -8.09 -6.15 20.04
N THR A 200 -9.40 -6.26 19.97
CA THR A 200 -10.26 -6.50 21.15
C THR A 200 -9.92 -7.82 21.85
N GLU A 201 -9.73 -8.90 21.09
CA GLU A 201 -9.40 -10.21 21.67
C GLU A 201 -8.02 -10.20 22.36
N ILE A 202 -7.01 -9.57 21.72
CA ILE A 202 -5.66 -9.46 22.30
C ILE A 202 -5.71 -8.59 23.57
N GLU A 203 -6.37 -7.44 23.52
CA GLU A 203 -6.47 -6.50 24.65
C GLU A 203 -7.04 -7.18 25.90
N VAL A 204 -8.18 -7.84 25.75
CA VAL A 204 -8.82 -8.58 26.85
C VAL A 204 -7.89 -9.64 27.45
N LYS A 205 -7.23 -10.43 26.59
CA LYS A 205 -6.35 -11.52 27.05
C LYS A 205 -5.05 -11.01 27.67
N LEU A 206 -4.46 -9.94 27.14
CA LEU A 206 -3.25 -9.34 27.71
C LEU A 206 -3.57 -8.66 29.05
N GLN A 207 -4.69 -7.95 29.13
CA GLN A 207 -5.13 -7.31 30.37
C GLN A 207 -5.37 -8.33 31.50
N ALA A 208 -5.95 -9.48 31.18
CA ALA A 208 -6.10 -10.59 32.13
C ALA A 208 -4.75 -11.13 32.67
N ASN A 209 -3.65 -10.88 31.98
CA ASN A 209 -2.29 -11.23 32.34
C ASN A 209 -1.44 -10.06 32.82
N ASN A 210 -2.07 -8.93 33.18
CA ASN A 210 -1.41 -7.73 33.72
C ASN A 210 -0.47 -7.03 32.71
N ILE A 211 -0.79 -7.14 31.42
CA ILE A 211 -0.09 -6.49 30.31
C ILE A 211 -1.06 -5.53 29.61
N ILE A 212 -0.64 -4.31 29.43
CA ILE A 212 -1.44 -3.28 28.74
C ILE A 212 -1.09 -3.32 27.25
N MET A 213 -2.07 -3.59 26.40
CA MET A 213 -1.91 -3.42 24.97
C MET A 213 -2.07 -1.94 24.61
N SER A 214 -1.09 -1.39 23.90
CA SER A 214 -1.14 0.00 23.39
C SER A 214 -1.71 0.06 21.99
N ASP A 215 -1.29 -0.87 21.11
CA ASP A 215 -1.75 -0.94 19.74
C ASP A 215 -1.53 -2.32 19.11
N PHE A 216 -2.27 -2.60 18.05
CA PHE A 216 -2.10 -3.76 17.18
C PHE A 216 -2.01 -3.31 15.73
N LEU A 217 -1.00 -3.79 15.01
CA LEU A 217 -0.74 -3.44 13.62
C LEU A 217 -0.77 -4.70 12.77
N LEU A 218 -1.75 -4.79 11.90
CA LEU A 218 -1.81 -5.81 10.86
C LEU A 218 -0.95 -5.33 9.66
N ARG A 219 0.25 -5.90 9.51
CA ARG A 219 1.24 -5.43 8.53
C ARG A 219 0.97 -5.99 7.14
N ASN A 220 1.11 -7.28 6.96
CA ASN A 220 0.99 -7.93 5.68
C ASN A 220 0.15 -9.20 5.76
N ILE A 221 -0.57 -9.52 4.68
CA ILE A 221 -1.29 -10.78 4.49
C ILE A 221 -0.78 -11.36 3.18
N ARG A 222 -0.15 -12.53 3.23
CA ARG A 222 0.35 -13.26 2.07
C ARG A 222 -0.42 -14.55 1.90
N PHE A 223 -0.68 -14.89 0.67
CA PHE A 223 -1.33 -16.15 0.30
C PHE A 223 -0.28 -17.23 0.03
N SER A 224 -0.71 -18.47 -0.04
CA SER A 224 0.14 -19.54 -0.58
C SER A 224 0.44 -19.26 -2.06
N ASP A 225 1.61 -19.69 -2.52
CA ASP A 225 2.05 -19.47 -3.91
C ASP A 225 1.07 -20.07 -4.92
N GLU A 226 0.48 -21.22 -4.60
CA GLU A 226 -0.53 -21.89 -5.43
C GLU A 226 -1.81 -21.05 -5.55
N TYR A 227 -2.28 -20.46 -4.45
CA TYR A 227 -3.46 -19.60 -4.47
C TYR A 227 -3.19 -18.29 -5.22
N ALA A 228 -2.04 -17.68 -4.99
CA ALA A 228 -1.64 -16.46 -5.70
C ALA A 228 -1.60 -16.68 -7.22
N ALA A 229 -1.00 -17.78 -7.67
CA ALA A 229 -0.97 -18.16 -9.08
C ALA A 229 -2.38 -18.42 -9.66
N ALA A 230 -3.25 -19.10 -8.91
CA ALA A 230 -4.64 -19.33 -9.34
C ALA A 230 -5.46 -18.05 -9.47
N VAL A 231 -5.28 -17.09 -8.54
CA VAL A 231 -5.93 -15.77 -8.61
C VAL A 231 -5.42 -14.97 -9.79
N GLU A 232 -4.11 -14.98 -10.06
CA GLU A 232 -3.52 -14.31 -11.22
C GLU A 232 -4.08 -14.88 -12.53
N GLN A 233 -4.14 -16.20 -12.66
CA GLN A 233 -4.73 -16.85 -13.84
C GLN A 233 -6.21 -16.48 -14.01
N LYS A 234 -6.99 -16.45 -12.93
CA LYS A 234 -8.39 -16.01 -12.95
C LYS A 234 -8.50 -14.58 -13.45
N GLN A 235 -7.69 -13.65 -12.91
CA GLN A 235 -7.70 -12.26 -13.33
C GLN A 235 -7.33 -12.09 -14.81
N VAL A 236 -6.31 -12.81 -15.29
CA VAL A 236 -5.93 -12.80 -16.71
C VAL A 236 -7.09 -13.30 -17.57
N ALA A 237 -7.73 -14.39 -17.19
CA ALA A 237 -8.88 -14.93 -17.92
C ALA A 237 -10.09 -13.96 -17.92
N GLU A 238 -10.38 -13.31 -16.81
CA GLU A 238 -11.43 -12.29 -16.71
C GLU A 238 -11.13 -11.07 -17.59
N GLN A 239 -9.89 -10.59 -17.58
CA GLN A 239 -9.47 -9.49 -18.46
C GLN A 239 -9.56 -9.86 -19.94
N GLN A 240 -9.15 -11.07 -20.32
CA GLN A 240 -9.28 -11.56 -21.68
C GLN A 240 -10.74 -11.65 -22.11
N ALA A 241 -11.62 -12.18 -21.24
CA ALA A 241 -13.05 -12.23 -21.51
C ALA A 241 -13.68 -10.84 -21.66
N GLN A 242 -13.23 -9.88 -20.86
CA GLN A 242 -13.69 -8.50 -20.94
C GLN A 242 -13.20 -7.80 -22.22
N GLN A 243 -11.93 -8.01 -22.59
CA GLN A 243 -11.40 -7.53 -23.86
C GLN A 243 -12.14 -8.12 -25.05
N ALA A 244 -12.44 -9.42 -25.04
CA ALA A 244 -13.22 -10.06 -26.10
C ALA A 244 -14.63 -9.43 -26.22
N LYS A 245 -15.29 -9.12 -25.11
CA LYS A 245 -16.59 -8.40 -25.12
C LYS A 245 -16.47 -7.01 -25.74
N PHE A 246 -15.42 -6.26 -25.38
CA PHE A 246 -15.19 -4.93 -25.96
C PHE A 246 -14.91 -5.00 -27.47
N VAL A 247 -14.14 -5.99 -27.92
CA VAL A 247 -13.88 -6.21 -29.34
C VAL A 247 -15.18 -6.53 -30.11
N VAL A 248 -16.02 -7.39 -29.58
CA VAL A 248 -17.33 -7.72 -30.19
C VAL A 248 -18.23 -6.47 -30.26
N GLU A 249 -18.32 -5.69 -29.18
CA GLU A 249 -19.13 -4.47 -29.17
C GLU A 249 -18.57 -3.41 -30.12
N SER A 250 -17.25 -3.24 -30.18
CA SER A 250 -16.59 -2.34 -31.13
C SER A 250 -16.90 -2.75 -32.58
N LYS A 251 -16.80 -4.04 -32.92
CA LYS A 251 -17.13 -4.54 -34.26
C LYS A 251 -18.59 -4.36 -34.61
N LYS A 252 -19.50 -4.51 -33.65
CA LYS A 252 -20.92 -4.25 -33.83
C LYS A 252 -21.20 -2.77 -34.12
N GLN A 253 -20.53 -1.87 -33.40
CA GLN A 253 -20.64 -0.42 -33.63
C GLN A 253 -20.05 -0.01 -34.98
N GLU A 254 -18.88 -0.56 -35.37
CA GLU A 254 -18.29 -0.35 -36.69
C GLU A 254 -19.23 -0.81 -37.80
N ALA A 255 -19.85 -1.98 -37.66
CA ALA A 255 -20.82 -2.49 -38.65
C ALA A 255 -22.07 -1.60 -38.74
N GLU A 256 -22.60 -1.16 -37.62
CA GLU A 256 -23.76 -0.26 -37.61
C GLU A 256 -23.41 1.12 -38.22
N GLN A 257 -22.24 1.66 -37.91
CA GLN A 257 -21.76 2.91 -38.53
C GLN A 257 -21.58 2.76 -40.03
N ALA A 258 -21.01 1.64 -40.51
CA ALA A 258 -20.87 1.37 -41.94
C ALA A 258 -22.24 1.27 -42.62
N ARG A 259 -23.21 0.61 -41.94
CA ARG A 259 -24.59 0.52 -42.44
C ARG A 259 -25.28 1.87 -42.53
N GLN A 260 -25.16 2.71 -41.48
CA GLN A 260 -25.70 4.08 -41.49
C GLN A 260 -25.04 4.97 -42.56
N THR A 261 -23.75 4.82 -42.73
CA THR A 261 -23.01 5.57 -43.77
C THR A 261 -23.46 5.15 -45.16
N ALA A 262 -23.59 3.87 -45.45
CA ALA A 262 -24.08 3.36 -46.73
C ALA A 262 -25.56 3.78 -46.98
N GLN A 263 -26.39 3.72 -45.96
CA GLN A 263 -27.80 4.22 -46.06
C GLN A 263 -27.83 5.73 -46.37
N GLY A 264 -27.03 6.52 -45.65
CA GLY A 264 -26.95 7.97 -45.87
C GLY A 264 -26.46 8.33 -47.32
N GLN A 265 -25.50 7.56 -47.81
CA GLN A 265 -25.04 7.72 -49.20
C GLN A 265 -26.12 7.39 -50.26
N ALA A 266 -26.83 6.27 -50.01
CA ALA A 266 -27.96 5.88 -50.87
C ALA A 266 -29.09 6.92 -50.86
N ASP A 267 -29.44 7.42 -49.71
CA ASP A 267 -30.49 8.45 -49.54
C ASP A 267 -30.05 9.76 -50.19
N ALA A 268 -28.78 10.16 -50.01
CA ALA A 268 -28.20 11.35 -50.68
C ALA A 268 -28.24 11.21 -52.21
N ALA A 269 -27.90 10.03 -52.76
CA ALA A 269 -27.96 9.78 -54.20
C ALA A 269 -29.39 9.86 -54.74
N VAL A 270 -30.38 9.34 -54.02
CA VAL A 270 -31.80 9.43 -54.36
C VAL A 270 -32.27 10.89 -54.34
N ILE A 271 -31.90 11.64 -53.30
CA ILE A 271 -32.26 13.07 -53.21
C ILE A 271 -31.64 13.89 -54.34
N ALA A 272 -30.38 13.65 -54.64
CA ALA A 272 -29.69 14.33 -55.74
C ALA A 272 -30.34 14.01 -57.10
N SER A 273 -30.68 12.74 -57.34
CA SER A 273 -31.35 12.33 -58.59
C SER A 273 -32.75 12.93 -58.72
N LYS A 274 -33.52 13.00 -57.65
CA LYS A 274 -34.84 13.66 -57.61
C LYS A 274 -34.69 15.19 -57.89
N GLY A 275 -33.74 15.82 -57.19
CA GLY A 275 -33.49 17.26 -57.43
C GLY A 275 -33.03 17.56 -58.85
N ALA A 276 -32.20 16.73 -59.46
CA ALA A 276 -31.80 16.86 -60.84
C ALA A 276 -32.98 16.66 -61.85
N ALA A 277 -33.84 15.70 -61.56
CA ALA A 277 -35.05 15.49 -62.37
C ALA A 277 -36.05 16.65 -62.25
N GLU A 278 -36.25 17.17 -61.06
CA GLU A 278 -37.14 18.33 -60.81
C GLU A 278 -36.57 19.60 -61.45
N ALA A 279 -35.29 19.84 -61.36
CA ALA A 279 -34.62 20.96 -62.06
C ALA A 279 -34.77 20.87 -63.61
N ARG A 280 -34.68 19.65 -64.18
CA ARG A 280 -34.91 19.45 -65.62
C ARG A 280 -36.36 19.74 -66.00
N LEU A 281 -37.33 19.31 -65.18
CA LEU A 281 -38.74 19.61 -65.40
C LEU A 281 -39.03 21.11 -65.34
N ILE A 282 -38.52 21.80 -64.33
CA ILE A 282 -38.68 23.24 -64.14
C ILE A 282 -38.06 24.00 -65.35
N ASN A 283 -36.87 23.57 -65.78
CA ASN A 283 -36.22 24.19 -66.96
C ASN A 283 -37.03 23.95 -68.24
N ALA A 284 -37.51 22.72 -68.47
CA ALA A 284 -38.31 22.39 -69.62
C ALA A 284 -39.66 23.17 -69.66
N GLU A 285 -40.33 23.29 -68.51
CA GLU A 285 -41.53 24.11 -68.38
C GLU A 285 -41.28 25.59 -68.63
N ALA A 286 -40.18 26.12 -68.10
CA ALA A 286 -39.76 27.51 -68.34
C ALA A 286 -39.44 27.77 -69.83
N GLU A 287 -38.72 26.82 -70.46
CA GLU A 287 -38.42 26.91 -71.92
C GLU A 287 -39.72 26.78 -72.76
N ALA A 288 -40.61 25.85 -72.39
CA ALA A 288 -41.88 25.72 -73.08
C ALA A 288 -42.70 27.03 -72.99
N LYS A 289 -42.77 27.60 -71.82
CA LYS A 289 -43.48 28.84 -71.53
C LYS A 289 -42.86 30.02 -72.24
N ALA A 290 -41.53 30.09 -72.25
CA ALA A 290 -40.77 31.13 -73.02
C ALA A 290 -41.02 30.98 -74.52
N ASN A 291 -41.00 29.76 -75.07
CA ASN A 291 -41.28 29.49 -76.49
C ASN A 291 -42.72 29.80 -76.85
N GLN A 292 -43.67 29.51 -75.94
CA GLN A 292 -45.09 29.85 -76.12
C GLN A 292 -45.33 31.37 -76.16
N LEU A 293 -44.65 32.15 -75.33
CA LEU A 293 -44.69 33.60 -75.31
C LEU A 293 -44.03 34.19 -76.53
N LEU A 294 -42.89 33.60 -76.93
CA LEU A 294 -42.19 33.96 -78.14
C LEU A 294 -43.05 33.74 -79.42
N SER A 295 -43.66 32.56 -79.53
CA SER A 295 -44.53 32.22 -80.67
C SER A 295 -45.78 33.11 -80.76
N ALA A 296 -46.31 33.58 -79.66
CA ALA A 296 -47.45 34.50 -79.58
C ALA A 296 -47.06 35.93 -79.95
N SER A 297 -45.78 36.34 -79.83
CA SER A 297 -45.29 37.66 -80.09
C SER A 297 -44.50 37.80 -81.43
N LEU A 298 -44.23 36.67 -82.11
CA LEU A 298 -43.43 36.66 -83.33
C LEU A 298 -44.29 36.98 -84.55
N THR A 299 -44.10 38.19 -85.10
CA THR A 299 -44.54 38.56 -86.43
C THR A 299 -43.50 38.13 -87.43
N PRO A 300 -43.85 37.88 -88.70
CA PRO A 300 -42.88 37.52 -89.80
C PRO A 300 -41.67 38.45 -89.90
N THR A 301 -41.86 39.73 -89.63
CA THR A 301 -40.81 40.75 -89.62
C THR A 301 -39.83 40.60 -88.41
N LEU A 302 -40.34 40.22 -87.24
CA LEU A 302 -39.52 40.04 -86.09
C LEU A 302 -38.71 38.71 -86.11
N LEU A 303 -39.23 37.68 -86.79
CA LEU A 303 -38.48 36.48 -87.13
C LEU A 303 -37.28 36.69 -87.97
N GLN A 304 -37.46 37.52 -89.05
CA GLN A 304 -36.32 37.92 -89.87
C GLN A 304 -35.27 38.74 -89.16
N TYR A 305 -35.70 39.64 -88.28
CA TYR A 305 -34.77 40.43 -87.46
C TYR A 305 -33.97 39.55 -86.45
N GLN A 306 -34.61 38.60 -85.74
CA GLN A 306 -33.93 37.68 -84.86
C GLN A 306 -33.03 36.67 -85.56
N TYR A 307 -33.39 36.23 -86.73
CA TYR A 307 -32.56 35.39 -87.58
C TYR A 307 -31.24 36.14 -87.98
N ILE A 308 -31.33 37.39 -88.32
CA ILE A 308 -30.19 38.23 -88.64
C ILE A 308 -29.29 38.48 -87.42
N LEU A 309 -29.88 38.67 -86.20
CA LEU A 309 -29.16 38.88 -84.96
C LEU A 309 -28.43 37.63 -84.43
N LYS A 310 -28.97 36.43 -84.70
CA LYS A 310 -28.33 35.17 -84.33
C LYS A 310 -27.35 34.60 -85.35
N LEU A 311 -27.26 35.21 -86.51
CA LEU A 311 -26.16 34.93 -87.46
C LEU A 311 -24.85 35.34 -86.82
N SER A 312 -24.02 34.37 -86.47
CA SER A 312 -22.70 34.62 -85.92
C SER A 312 -21.89 35.57 -86.74
N PRO A 313 -21.11 36.50 -86.15
CA PRO A 313 -20.29 37.49 -86.87
C PRO A 313 -19.23 36.89 -87.82
N GLY A 314 -19.12 35.56 -87.89
CA GLY A 314 -18.21 34.87 -88.84
C GLY A 314 -18.83 34.34 -90.12
N VAL A 315 -20.12 34.53 -90.39
CA VAL A 315 -20.76 34.03 -91.57
C VAL A 315 -20.65 35.12 -92.65
N GLN A 316 -19.73 34.95 -93.65
CA GLN A 316 -19.62 35.78 -94.83
C GLN A 316 -20.87 35.51 -95.67
N THR A 317 -21.60 36.60 -95.93
CA THR A 317 -22.81 36.55 -96.79
C THR A 317 -22.39 36.36 -98.24
N ILE A 318 -22.71 35.24 -98.87
CA ILE A 318 -22.52 34.99 -100.27
C ILE A 318 -23.78 35.42 -100.98
N PHE A 319 -23.66 36.44 -101.81
CA PHE A 319 -24.74 36.86 -102.71
C PHE A 319 -24.88 35.88 -103.89
N ILE A 320 -26.01 35.21 -104.00
CA ILE A 320 -26.33 34.34 -105.14
C ILE A 320 -27.42 35.00 -105.96
N PRO A 321 -27.26 35.10 -107.29
CA PRO A 321 -28.32 35.69 -108.15
C PRO A 321 -29.59 34.83 -108.11
N SER A 322 -30.75 35.52 -108.18
CA SER A 322 -32.07 34.97 -108.08
C SER A 322 -32.37 33.85 -109.08
N GLY A 323 -32.65 32.62 -108.58
CA GLY A 323 -33.12 31.54 -109.42
C GLY A 323 -32.88 30.10 -108.94
N ASN A 324 -32.04 29.87 -107.89
CA ASN A 324 -31.79 28.50 -107.37
C ASN A 324 -32.23 28.33 -105.99
N GLN A 325 -32.79 27.14 -105.65
CA GLN A 325 -33.11 26.74 -104.32
C GLN A 325 -31.86 26.58 -103.44
N PHE A 326 -31.86 27.33 -102.36
CA PHE A 326 -30.78 27.30 -101.35
C PHE A 326 -30.85 26.03 -100.53
N ILE A 327 -29.88 25.11 -100.72
CA ILE A 327 -29.71 23.95 -99.86
C ILE A 327 -28.54 24.27 -98.99
N LEU A 328 -28.80 24.53 -97.67
CA LEU A 328 -27.78 24.58 -96.63
C LEU A 328 -27.30 23.15 -96.33
N PRO A 329 -25.98 22.86 -96.43
CA PRO A 329 -25.49 21.58 -95.96
C PRO A 329 -25.64 21.51 -94.45
N LEU A 330 -26.37 20.47 -93.91
CA LEU A 330 -26.37 20.09 -92.49
C LEU A 330 -24.92 19.69 -92.11
N PRO A 331 -24.39 20.13 -90.97
CA PRO A 331 -23.12 19.61 -90.48
C PRO A 331 -23.23 18.12 -90.25
N ASP A 332 -22.29 17.34 -90.81
CA ASP A 332 -22.17 15.92 -90.65
C ASP A 332 -21.95 15.54 -89.12
N THR A 333 -22.89 14.88 -88.59
CA THR A 333 -22.75 14.30 -87.20
C THR A 333 -21.98 12.99 -87.23
N ALA A 334 -20.81 12.96 -87.86
CA ALA A 334 -19.97 11.78 -87.80
C ALA A 334 -18.76 12.03 -86.96
N THR A 335 -18.66 11.15 -85.93
CA THR A 335 -17.49 10.80 -85.12
C THR A 335 -17.06 11.77 -84.05
N ALA A 336 -17.67 11.56 -82.86
CA ALA A 336 -16.94 11.78 -81.62
C ALA A 336 -16.09 10.51 -81.30
N PRO A 337 -14.78 10.67 -81.04
CA PRO A 337 -13.99 9.54 -80.58
C PRO A 337 -14.37 9.09 -79.13
N VAL A 338 -14.55 7.82 -78.92
CA VAL A 338 -14.72 7.17 -77.63
C VAL A 338 -13.40 7.27 -76.89
N PRO A 339 -13.34 7.80 -75.64
CA PRO A 339 -12.16 7.69 -74.82
C PRO A 339 -12.07 6.24 -74.34
N GLY A 340 -10.92 5.62 -74.72
CA GLY A 340 -10.61 4.25 -74.29
C GLY A 340 -10.38 4.12 -72.80
N GLN A 341 -10.63 2.88 -72.37
CA GLN A 341 -10.26 2.08 -71.20
C GLN A 341 -9.64 2.75 -69.97
#